data_cd2367bb9e2f67f5f6af849646cc840e
#
_entry.id   cd2367bb9e2f67f5f6af849646cc840e
#
_cell.length_a   1.000
_cell.length_b   1.000
_cell.length_c   1.000
_cell.angle_alpha   90.00
_cell.angle_beta   90.00
_cell.angle_gamma   90.00
#
_symmetry.space_group_name_H-M   'P 1'
#
loop_
_entity.id
_entity.type
_entity.pdbx_description
1 polymer ?
#
loop_
_entity_poly.entity_id
_entity_poly.type
_entity_poly.pdbx_seq_one_letter_code
_entity_poly.pdbx_strand_id
1 'polypeptide(L)'
;MSMMNERWMEITFTTGKKLRFKFPVQATDETVVHRAEEVLKLPTLTVSADGVLYVIPTSAIQLITITPAPRKLPRTVVRAAKLLTDHPQ
;
A
#
# COMPACT_ATOMS: atom_id res chain seq x y z
N MET A 1 -11.09 -24.91 1.67
CA MET A 1 -10.67 -23.88 2.30
C MET A 1 -10.40 -22.76 1.44
N SER A 2 -10.85 -21.74 1.77
CA SER A 2 -10.71 -20.67 0.92
C SER A 2 -9.49 -19.89 1.27
N MET A 3 -8.76 -19.54 0.28
CA MET A 3 -7.64 -18.71 0.50
C MET A 3 -8.02 -17.33 0.20
N MET A 4 -7.63 -16.47 1.05
CA MET A 4 -7.80 -15.07 0.78
C MET A 4 -6.75 -14.66 -0.18
N ASN A 5 -7.14 -14.53 -1.41
CA ASN A 5 -6.21 -14.09 -2.44
C ASN A 5 -6.36 -12.62 -2.71
N GLU A 6 -6.68 -11.88 -1.68
CA GLU A 6 -6.90 -10.45 -1.81
C GLU A 6 -5.99 -9.70 -0.88
N ARG A 7 -5.63 -8.51 -1.32
CA ARG A 7 -4.77 -7.63 -0.58
C ARG A 7 -5.41 -6.26 -0.58
N TRP A 8 -5.24 -5.56 0.51
CA TRP A 8 -5.83 -4.23 0.67
C TRP A 8 -4.73 -3.20 0.71
N MET A 9 -4.97 -2.08 0.05
CA MET A 9 -4.06 -0.95 0.11
C MET A 9 -4.86 0.25 0.58
N GLU A 10 -4.40 0.88 1.64
CA GLU A 10 -5.03 2.10 2.12
C GLU A 10 -4.06 3.23 2.00
N ILE A 11 -4.50 4.31 1.38
CA ILE A 11 -3.70 5.50 1.17
C ILE A 11 -4.26 6.61 2.04
N THR A 12 -3.42 7.15 2.90
CA THR A 12 -3.78 8.29 3.73
C THR A 12 -3.12 9.52 3.15
N PHE A 13 -3.92 10.55 2.91
CA PHE A 13 -3.43 11.79 2.35
C PHE A 13 -3.06 12.77 3.44
N THR A 14 -2.24 13.75 3.09
CA THR A 14 -1.81 14.76 4.06
C THR A 14 -2.98 15.56 4.61
N THR A 15 -4.11 15.57 3.92
CA THR A 15 -5.32 16.22 4.42
C THR A 15 -6.08 15.38 5.43
N GLY A 16 -5.66 14.13 5.63
CA GLY A 16 -6.39 13.19 6.49
C GLY A 16 -7.39 12.32 5.76
N LYS A 17 -7.65 12.63 4.49
CA LYS A 17 -8.55 11.82 3.70
C LYS A 17 -7.90 10.47 3.41
N LYS A 18 -8.73 9.44 3.20
CA LYS A 18 -8.23 8.10 2.93
C LYS A 18 -8.94 7.49 1.74
N LEU A 19 -8.19 6.70 0.98
CA LEU A 19 -8.74 5.84 -0.06
C LEU A 19 -8.29 4.42 0.23
N ARG A 20 -9.17 3.48 -0.03
CA ARG A 20 -8.88 2.08 0.24
C ARG A 20 -9.23 1.25 -0.98
N PHE A 21 -8.26 0.46 -1.41
CA PHE A 21 -8.43 -0.40 -2.58
C PHE A 21 -8.24 -1.85 -2.18
N LYS A 22 -8.98 -2.72 -2.85
CA LYS A 22 -8.81 -4.15 -2.71
C LYS A 22 -8.38 -4.69 -4.06
N PHE A 23 -7.39 -5.55 -4.07
CA PHE A 23 -6.95 -6.13 -5.33
C PHE A 23 -6.50 -7.57 -5.09
N PRO A 24 -6.58 -8.40 -6.16
CA PRO A 24 -6.16 -9.79 -6.01
C PRO A 24 -4.66 -9.88 -5.87
N VAL A 25 -4.20 -10.90 -5.17
CA VAL A 25 -2.78 -11.16 -5.04
C VAL A 25 -2.30 -11.77 -6.34
N GLN A 26 -1.55 -11.01 -7.11
CA GLN A 26 -1.08 -11.45 -8.42
C GLN A 26 0.43 -11.44 -8.55
N ALA A 27 1.12 -10.89 -7.59
CA ALA A 27 2.56 -10.76 -7.65
C ALA A 27 3.18 -11.44 -6.45
N THR A 28 4.46 -11.77 -6.57
CA THR A 28 5.17 -12.31 -5.43
C THR A 28 5.27 -11.25 -4.35
N ASP A 29 5.48 -11.72 -3.11
CA ASP A 29 5.58 -10.81 -1.99
C ASP A 29 6.68 -9.77 -2.18
N GLU A 30 7.82 -10.22 -2.70
CA GLU A 30 8.94 -9.29 -2.93
C GLU A 30 8.59 -8.24 -3.96
N THR A 31 7.86 -8.63 -4.98
CA THR A 31 7.46 -7.69 -6.02
C THR A 31 6.53 -6.62 -5.47
N VAL A 32 5.65 -7.00 -4.57
CA VAL A 32 4.70 -6.05 -3.99
C VAL A 32 5.45 -4.92 -3.28
N VAL A 33 6.40 -5.29 -2.42
CA VAL A 33 7.15 -4.29 -1.66
C VAL A 33 7.99 -3.44 -2.59
N HIS A 34 8.65 -4.08 -3.55
CA HIS A 34 9.51 -3.36 -4.48
C HIS A 34 8.72 -2.34 -5.28
N ARG A 35 7.53 -2.72 -5.75
CA ARG A 35 6.71 -1.80 -6.50
C ARG A 35 6.21 -0.65 -5.64
N ALA A 36 5.86 -0.94 -4.38
CA ALA A 36 5.41 0.12 -3.50
C ALA A 36 6.50 1.15 -3.30
N GLU A 37 7.73 0.68 -3.15
CA GLU A 37 8.85 1.61 -2.99
C GLU A 37 9.10 2.42 -4.24
N GLU A 38 8.98 1.78 -5.40
CA GLU A 38 9.24 2.47 -6.65
C GLU A 38 8.19 3.50 -7.00
N VAL A 39 6.94 3.17 -6.69
CA VAL A 39 5.83 4.07 -6.99
C VAL A 39 6.03 5.41 -6.29
N LEU A 40 6.55 5.38 -5.06
CA LEU A 40 6.71 6.60 -4.30
C LEU A 40 7.78 7.52 -4.87
N LYS A 41 8.59 7.03 -5.79
CA LYS A 41 9.57 7.87 -6.49
C LYS A 41 8.99 8.56 -7.70
N LEU A 42 7.78 8.18 -8.10
CA LEU A 42 7.12 8.77 -9.25
C LEU A 42 6.27 9.95 -8.81
N PRO A 43 5.99 10.89 -9.73
CA PRO A 43 5.15 12.02 -9.35
C PRO A 43 3.70 11.66 -9.12
N THR A 44 3.23 10.55 -9.70
CA THR A 44 1.85 10.13 -9.51
C THR A 44 1.77 8.63 -9.33
N LEU A 45 0.77 8.22 -8.55
CA LEU A 45 0.36 6.83 -8.44
C LEU A 45 -0.97 6.71 -9.15
N THR A 46 -1.06 5.82 -10.11
CA THR A 46 -2.27 5.66 -10.88
C THR A 46 -2.88 4.29 -10.59
N VAL A 47 -4.15 4.30 -10.23
CA VAL A 47 -4.88 3.08 -9.88
C VAL A 47 -6.15 3.01 -10.71
N SER A 48 -6.37 1.86 -11.35
CA SER A 48 -7.61 1.63 -12.06
C SER A 48 -8.49 0.73 -11.21
N ALA A 49 -9.66 1.20 -10.86
CA ALA A 49 -10.58 0.45 -10.00
C ALA A 49 -12.01 0.73 -10.41
N ASP A 50 -12.78 -0.33 -10.64
CA ASP A 50 -14.22 -0.23 -10.94
C ASP A 50 -14.50 0.71 -12.09
N GLY A 51 -13.68 0.66 -13.13
CA GLY A 51 -13.88 1.49 -14.30
C GLY A 51 -13.48 2.95 -14.12
N VAL A 52 -12.86 3.27 -13.00
CA VAL A 52 -12.42 4.64 -12.71
C VAL A 52 -10.89 4.64 -12.60
N LEU A 53 -10.29 5.63 -13.22
CA LEU A 53 -8.85 5.81 -13.13
C LEU A 53 -8.54 6.87 -12.08
N TYR A 54 -7.84 6.46 -11.04
CA TYR A 54 -7.44 7.37 -9.97
C TYR A 54 -6.01 7.79 -10.22
N VAL A 55 -5.80 9.07 -10.43
CA VAL A 55 -4.46 9.62 -10.62
C VAL A 55 -4.14 10.43 -9.37
N ILE A 56 -3.22 9.91 -8.57
CA ILE A 56 -2.97 10.41 -7.24
C ILE A 56 -1.57 11.01 -7.18
N PRO A 57 -1.45 12.32 -6.90
CA PRO A 57 -0.12 12.91 -6.74
C PRO A 57 0.57 12.28 -5.53
N THR A 58 1.77 11.76 -5.72
CA THR A 58 2.47 11.12 -4.61
C THR A 58 2.85 12.12 -3.52
N SER A 59 3.00 13.39 -3.88
CA SER A 59 3.30 14.42 -2.88
C SER A 59 2.16 14.63 -1.89
N ALA A 60 0.96 14.18 -2.22
CA ALA A 60 -0.19 14.29 -1.32
C ALA A 60 -0.35 13.08 -0.42
N ILE A 61 0.49 12.07 -0.59
CA ILE A 61 0.38 10.83 0.17
C ILE A 61 1.23 10.94 1.43
N GLN A 62 0.60 10.66 2.56
CA GLN A 62 1.29 10.63 3.83
C GLN A 62 1.72 9.21 4.19
N LEU A 63 0.86 8.24 3.91
CA LEU A 63 1.11 6.87 4.33
C LEU A 63 0.38 5.91 3.41
N ILE A 64 1.04 4.80 3.09
CA ILE A 64 0.39 3.69 2.39
C ILE A 64 0.53 2.46 3.27
N THR A 65 -0.57 1.79 3.53
CA THR A 65 -0.53 0.51 4.22
C THR A 65 -1.00 -0.59 3.29
N ILE A 66 -0.40 -1.75 3.43
CA ILE A 66 -0.73 -2.93 2.62
C ILE A 66 -1.03 -4.07 3.57
N THR A 67 -2.19 -4.67 3.42
CA THR A 67 -2.66 -5.72 4.30
C THR A 67 -3.23 -6.88 3.50
N PRO A 68 -2.88 -8.11 3.77
CA PRO A 68 -1.83 -8.53 4.70
C PRO A 68 -0.44 -8.21 4.17
N ALA A 69 0.48 -8.09 5.09
CA ALA A 69 1.86 -7.81 4.70
C ALA A 69 2.42 -9.00 3.93
N PRO A 70 3.28 -8.74 2.95
CA PRO A 70 3.95 -9.84 2.26
C PRO A 70 4.80 -10.66 3.22
N ARG A 71 4.88 -11.94 2.96
CA ARG A 71 5.66 -12.83 3.82
C ARG A 71 7.14 -12.63 3.64
N LYS A 72 7.57 -12.48 2.39
CA LYS A 72 8.98 -12.26 2.10
C LYS A 72 9.20 -10.80 1.91
N LEU A 73 10.13 -10.26 2.67
CA LEU A 73 10.40 -8.84 2.66
C LEU A 73 11.86 -8.61 2.31
N PRO A 74 12.16 -7.56 1.54
CA PRO A 74 13.53 -7.23 1.26
C PRO A 74 14.26 -6.79 2.53
N ARG A 75 15.57 -6.75 2.45
CA ARG A 75 16.38 -6.40 3.60
C ARG A 75 16.15 -4.98 4.09
N THR A 76 15.70 -4.13 3.20
CA THR A 76 15.46 -2.73 3.55
C THR A 76 14.30 -2.53 4.49
N VAL A 77 13.47 -3.56 4.68
CA VAL A 77 12.29 -3.46 5.53
C VAL A 77 12.67 -3.78 6.96
N VAL A 78 12.23 -2.93 7.87
CA VAL A 78 12.39 -3.20 9.30
C VAL A 78 11.36 -4.23 9.70
N ARG A 79 11.80 -5.36 10.22
CA ARG A 79 10.94 -6.48 10.52
C ARG A 79 10.60 -6.56 11.98
N ALA A 80 9.54 -7.27 12.27
CA ALA A 80 9.15 -7.56 13.65
C ALA A 80 8.96 -6.31 14.49
N ALA A 81 8.68 -5.20 13.82
CA ALA A 81 8.36 -3.98 14.52
C ALA A 81 6.97 -4.08 15.10
N LYS A 82 6.76 -3.37 16.17
CA LYS A 82 5.47 -3.35 16.84
C LYS A 82 5.01 -1.92 16.95
N LEU A 83 3.79 -1.67 16.49
CA LEU A 83 3.23 -0.34 16.60
C LEU A 83 2.74 -0.14 18.03
N LEU A 84 3.39 0.74 18.75
CA LEU A 84 3.04 0.93 20.16
C LEU A 84 1.94 1.94 20.35
N THR A 85 1.89 2.93 19.47
CA THR A 85 0.86 3.92 19.60
C THR A 85 0.44 4.36 18.23
N ASP A 86 -0.82 4.70 18.11
CA ASP A 86 -1.41 5.10 16.87
C ASP A 86 -2.19 6.38 17.12
N HIS A 87 -1.48 7.39 17.54
CA HIS A 87 -2.15 8.59 17.90
C HIS A 87 -2.42 9.44 16.72
N PRO A 88 -3.65 9.64 16.42
CA PRO A 88 -3.98 10.66 15.46
C PRO A 88 -3.82 11.97 16.17
N GLN A 89 -3.10 12.80 15.73
CA GLN A 89 -2.90 14.07 16.41
C GLN A 89 -3.73 15.18 15.81
#